data_a0ae9afe9ba54d8ea2336338165efb48
#
_entry.id   a0ae9afe9ba54d8ea2336338165efb48
#
_cell.length_a   1.000
_cell.length_b   1.000
_cell.length_c   1.000
_cell.angle_alpha   90.00
_cell.angle_beta   90.00
_cell.angle_gamma   90.00
#
_symmetry.space_group_name_H-M   'P 1'
#
loop_
_entity.id
_entity.type
_entity.pdbx_description
1 polymer ?
#
loop_
_entity_poly.entity_id
_entity_poly.type
_entity_poly.pdbx_seq_one_letter_code
_entity_poly.pdbx_strand_id
1 'polypeptide(L)'
;QWEIFPQMSVKFFALNWVDPEHPSAAYDEDDNPIEQVPHPIFSDPAVRKAVAMGYNKQDVLATMGGSDGGTPLIGAVNPAIGWAYNHDLQPYAYDPEAAMQMLEDAGWVDSDGDGVREKDGQRLEFTVSYSDILLMFETHVLVAQDQLKDIGFDVTLEKVEWANYISDIYLGQMYDATSMSNSGGTGGAPDPNNFMTLIDSRQDIPGSGNNLASYVNPEIDALIDAARTVPGCDTAARGEIYREIQRIAHEDLAYDWSFVPNIWQTANARVGGFQPAAFWVFYGYTADIHNWTIEG
;
A
#
# COMPACT_ATOMS: atom_id res chain seq x y z
N GLN A 1 -22.73 18.56 13.61
CA GLN A 1 -22.96 17.24 12.99
C GLN A 1 -21.68 16.73 12.33
N TRP A 2 -21.55 15.45 12.17
CA TRP A 2 -20.39 14.81 11.56
C TRP A 2 -20.79 13.48 10.90
N GLU A 3 -20.00 13.09 9.90
CA GLU A 3 -20.11 11.84 9.18
C GLU A 3 -18.72 11.20 9.10
N ILE A 4 -18.68 9.87 9.15
CA ILE A 4 -17.46 9.07 8.99
C ILE A 4 -17.67 8.12 7.82
N PHE A 5 -16.68 8.04 6.94
CA PHE A 5 -16.68 7.06 5.86
C PHE A 5 -15.26 6.73 5.38
N PRO A 6 -15.05 5.57 4.75
CA PRO A 6 -13.76 5.19 4.21
C PRO A 6 -13.28 6.20 3.18
N GLN A 7 -12.02 6.61 3.27
CA GLN A 7 -11.37 7.42 2.26
C GLN A 7 -11.19 6.61 0.97
N MET A 8 -11.39 7.23 -0.21
CA MET A 8 -11.06 6.61 -1.49
C MET A 8 -9.55 6.64 -1.74
N SER A 9 -8.81 5.94 -0.87
CA SER A 9 -7.37 5.76 -0.98
C SER A 9 -6.98 4.42 -0.38
N VAL A 10 -5.83 3.91 -0.78
CA VAL A 10 -5.20 2.73 -0.19
C VAL A 10 -3.90 3.15 0.47
N LYS A 11 -3.65 2.70 1.69
CA LYS A 11 -2.39 2.86 2.41
C LYS A 11 -1.63 1.56 2.36
N PHE A 12 -0.32 1.66 2.19
CA PHE A 12 0.54 0.49 2.06
C PHE A 12 1.96 0.77 2.55
N PHE A 13 2.65 -0.29 2.85
CA PHE A 13 4.09 -0.34 2.94
C PHE A 13 4.60 -0.88 1.61
N ALA A 14 5.32 -0.06 0.84
CA ALA A 14 6.03 -0.53 -0.33
C ALA A 14 7.38 -1.07 0.12
N LEU A 15 7.61 -2.35 -0.13
CA LEU A 15 8.89 -3.02 0.04
C LEU A 15 9.51 -3.11 -1.35
N ASN A 16 10.65 -2.48 -1.58
CA ASN A 16 11.27 -2.48 -2.90
C ASN A 16 11.80 -3.87 -3.25
N TRP A 17 11.42 -4.41 -4.40
CA TRP A 17 11.88 -5.74 -4.84
C TRP A 17 13.23 -5.67 -5.55
N VAL A 18 13.65 -4.47 -5.92
CA VAL A 18 14.87 -4.16 -6.65
C VAL A 18 15.82 -3.37 -5.76
N ASP A 19 17.11 -3.56 -5.94
CA ASP A 19 18.16 -2.85 -5.22
C ASP A 19 18.03 -1.33 -5.41
N PRO A 20 17.77 -0.56 -4.33
CA PRO A 20 17.59 0.88 -4.43
C PRO A 20 18.85 1.66 -4.83
N GLU A 21 20.03 1.05 -4.77
CA GLU A 21 21.25 1.66 -5.31
C GLU A 21 21.32 1.55 -6.85
N HIS A 22 20.52 0.67 -7.44
CA HIS A 22 20.48 0.40 -8.88
C HIS A 22 19.04 0.36 -9.42
N PRO A 23 18.22 1.41 -9.18
CA PRO A 23 16.84 1.44 -9.65
C PRO A 23 16.81 1.35 -11.18
N SER A 24 15.99 0.49 -11.71
CA SER A 24 15.84 0.29 -13.15
C SER A 24 14.39 -0.02 -13.52
N ALA A 25 13.99 0.33 -14.74
CA ALA A 25 12.69 -0.04 -15.26
C ALA A 25 12.58 -1.56 -15.48
N ALA A 26 11.34 -2.09 -15.44
CA ALA A 26 11.09 -3.49 -15.76
C ALA A 26 11.26 -3.80 -17.26
N TYR A 27 11.03 -2.83 -18.12
CA TYR A 27 11.11 -2.96 -19.58
C TYR A 27 11.86 -1.79 -20.21
N ASP A 28 12.52 -2.05 -21.34
CA ASP A 28 13.14 -1.02 -22.19
C ASP A 28 12.10 -0.31 -23.09
N GLU A 29 12.56 0.62 -23.94
CA GLU A 29 11.70 1.37 -24.85
C GLU A 29 11.06 0.50 -25.97
N ASP A 30 11.55 -0.71 -26.18
CA ASP A 30 11.04 -1.69 -27.14
C ASP A 30 10.21 -2.79 -26.47
N ASP A 31 9.79 -2.61 -25.21
CA ASP A 31 9.05 -3.56 -24.36
C ASP A 31 9.81 -4.89 -24.09
N ASN A 32 11.14 -4.91 -24.17
CA ASN A 32 11.91 -6.06 -23.74
C ASN A 32 12.17 -6.02 -22.23
N PRO A 33 12.09 -7.15 -21.51
CA PRO A 33 12.40 -7.20 -20.08
C PRO A 33 13.84 -6.79 -19.78
N ILE A 34 14.03 -5.96 -18.78
CA ILE A 34 15.33 -5.59 -18.23
C ILE A 34 15.62 -6.51 -17.04
N GLU A 35 16.84 -7.05 -16.97
CA GLU A 35 17.29 -7.79 -15.79
C GLU A 35 17.59 -6.78 -14.67
N GLN A 36 16.73 -6.77 -13.65
CA GLN A 36 16.85 -5.89 -12.47
C GLN A 36 17.72 -6.57 -11.40
N VAL A 37 18.46 -5.78 -10.63
CA VAL A 37 19.22 -6.27 -9.47
C VAL A 37 18.25 -6.50 -8.32
N PRO A 38 18.09 -7.73 -7.79
CA PRO A 38 17.14 -7.99 -6.72
C PRO A 38 17.55 -7.28 -5.41
N HIS A 39 16.56 -6.80 -4.67
CA HIS A 39 16.79 -6.24 -3.33
C HIS A 39 17.38 -7.31 -2.41
N PRO A 40 18.42 -7.00 -1.61
CA PRO A 40 19.13 -7.99 -0.78
C PRO A 40 18.23 -8.79 0.16
N ILE A 41 17.16 -8.19 0.68
CA ILE A 41 16.26 -8.85 1.63
C ILE A 41 14.83 -8.96 1.11
N PHE A 42 14.27 -7.96 0.44
CA PHE A 42 12.86 -7.97 0.00
C PHE A 42 12.60 -8.76 -1.29
N SER A 43 13.62 -9.22 -1.98
CA SER A 43 13.46 -10.24 -3.03
C SER A 43 13.00 -11.59 -2.45
N ASP A 44 13.27 -11.87 -1.16
CA ASP A 44 12.81 -13.10 -0.48
C ASP A 44 11.33 -12.95 -0.05
N PRO A 45 10.40 -13.78 -0.58
CA PRO A 45 8.99 -13.72 -0.23
C PRO A 45 8.71 -14.00 1.25
N ALA A 46 9.56 -14.79 1.93
CA ALA A 46 9.42 -15.05 3.37
C ALA A 46 9.63 -13.78 4.18
N VAL A 47 10.59 -12.95 3.79
CA VAL A 47 10.87 -11.66 4.44
C VAL A 47 9.69 -10.71 4.27
N ARG A 48 9.15 -10.58 3.04
CA ARG A 48 7.99 -9.70 2.81
C ARG A 48 6.76 -10.14 3.63
N LYS A 49 6.48 -11.45 3.66
CA LYS A 49 5.38 -12.00 4.46
C LYS A 49 5.60 -11.83 5.95
N ALA A 50 6.84 -12.01 6.43
CA ALA A 50 7.18 -11.77 7.82
C ALA A 50 6.96 -10.29 8.22
N VAL A 51 7.30 -9.34 7.36
CA VAL A 51 6.96 -7.92 7.58
C VAL A 51 5.45 -7.72 7.70
N ALA A 52 4.66 -8.28 6.76
CA ALA A 52 3.20 -8.11 6.75
C ALA A 52 2.50 -8.70 7.99
N MET A 53 3.06 -9.78 8.57
CA MET A 53 2.55 -10.47 9.77
C MET A 53 3.19 -9.98 11.06
N GLY A 54 4.33 -9.32 10.97
CA GLY A 54 5.18 -8.95 12.11
C GLY A 54 4.74 -7.68 12.83
N TYR A 55 3.83 -6.87 12.26
CA TYR A 55 3.30 -5.71 12.96
C TYR A 55 1.77 -5.62 12.86
N ASN A 56 1.16 -5.05 13.91
CA ASN A 56 -0.30 -5.00 14.07
C ASN A 56 -0.88 -3.73 13.44
N LYS A 57 -1.53 -3.87 12.30
CA LYS A 57 -2.21 -2.77 11.59
C LYS A 57 -3.36 -2.18 12.40
N GLN A 58 -3.97 -2.95 13.32
CA GLN A 58 -5.00 -2.44 14.22
C GLN A 58 -4.45 -1.46 15.26
N ASP A 59 -3.18 -1.63 15.70
CA ASP A 59 -2.54 -0.67 16.61
C ASP A 59 -2.30 0.67 15.90
N VAL A 60 -1.95 0.63 14.61
CA VAL A 60 -1.88 1.86 13.80
C VAL A 60 -3.25 2.54 13.73
N LEU A 61 -4.30 1.80 13.39
CA LEU A 61 -5.66 2.33 13.29
C LEU A 61 -6.18 2.84 14.64
N ALA A 62 -5.83 2.18 15.74
CA ALA A 62 -6.23 2.59 17.08
C ALA A 62 -5.75 4.01 17.44
N THR A 63 -4.58 4.42 16.96
CA THR A 63 -4.05 5.77 17.15
C THR A 63 -4.77 6.83 16.32
N MET A 64 -5.46 6.43 15.25
CA MET A 64 -6.12 7.33 14.30
C MET A 64 -7.62 7.50 14.56
N GLY A 65 -8.16 6.91 15.61
CA GLY A 65 -9.58 7.03 15.96
C GLY A 65 -10.22 5.75 16.50
N GLY A 66 -9.42 4.80 16.94
CA GLY A 66 -9.90 3.52 17.46
C GLY A 66 -10.61 2.69 16.38
N SER A 67 -11.78 2.13 16.72
CA SER A 67 -12.60 1.36 15.78
C SER A 67 -13.05 2.15 14.54
N ASP A 68 -13.04 3.47 14.64
CA ASP A 68 -13.44 4.39 13.57
C ASP A 68 -12.23 4.90 12.76
N GLY A 69 -11.02 4.42 13.04
CA GLY A 69 -9.78 4.84 12.38
C GLY A 69 -9.68 4.41 10.91
N GLY A 70 -10.25 3.26 10.58
CA GLY A 70 -10.21 2.72 9.22
C GLY A 70 -10.44 1.21 9.15
N THR A 71 -10.12 0.65 8.00
CA THR A 71 -10.30 -0.79 7.71
C THR A 71 -9.02 -1.38 7.12
N PRO A 72 -8.51 -2.52 7.61
CA PRO A 72 -7.39 -3.23 6.99
C PRO A 72 -7.67 -3.58 5.53
N LEU A 73 -6.63 -3.55 4.70
CA LEU A 73 -6.69 -3.86 3.27
C LEU A 73 -6.19 -5.28 2.96
N ILE A 74 -6.66 -5.80 1.84
CA ILE A 74 -6.23 -7.07 1.24
C ILE A 74 -5.45 -6.90 -0.07
N GLY A 75 -5.53 -5.72 -0.70
CA GLY A 75 -4.98 -5.49 -2.03
C GLY A 75 -5.16 -4.05 -2.51
N ALA A 76 -4.81 -3.81 -3.77
CA ALA A 76 -4.85 -2.49 -4.38
C ALA A 76 -6.26 -1.89 -4.50
N VAL A 77 -7.32 -2.71 -4.57
CA VAL A 77 -8.69 -2.22 -4.78
C VAL A 77 -9.27 -1.71 -3.46
N ASN A 78 -9.80 -0.49 -3.47
CA ASN A 78 -10.48 0.08 -2.30
C ASN A 78 -11.81 -0.65 -2.03
N PRO A 79 -12.12 -1.05 -0.77
CA PRO A 79 -13.37 -1.75 -0.44
C PRO A 79 -14.65 -1.01 -0.81
N ALA A 80 -14.60 0.32 -0.95
CA ALA A 80 -15.75 1.10 -1.43
C ALA A 80 -16.12 0.78 -2.89
N ILE A 81 -15.23 0.13 -3.64
CA ILE A 81 -15.50 -0.38 -5.00
C ILE A 81 -15.99 -1.84 -4.90
N GLY A 82 -17.07 -2.07 -4.16
CA GLY A 82 -17.54 -3.39 -3.76
C GLY A 82 -17.78 -4.39 -4.91
N TRP A 83 -18.10 -3.91 -6.11
CA TRP A 83 -18.28 -4.80 -7.27
C TRP A 83 -16.98 -5.47 -7.76
N ALA A 84 -15.84 -4.89 -7.44
CA ALA A 84 -14.51 -5.38 -7.84
C ALA A 84 -13.68 -5.91 -6.65
N TYR A 85 -14.05 -5.53 -5.41
CA TYR A 85 -13.31 -5.94 -4.22
C TYR A 85 -13.44 -7.44 -3.98
N ASN A 86 -12.34 -8.10 -3.59
CA ASN A 86 -12.33 -9.52 -3.30
C ASN A 86 -12.66 -9.76 -1.81
N HIS A 87 -13.92 -10.11 -1.52
CA HIS A 87 -14.40 -10.37 -0.16
C HIS A 87 -14.00 -11.74 0.41
N ASP A 88 -13.42 -12.62 -0.41
CA ASP A 88 -12.99 -13.96 0.01
C ASP A 88 -11.59 -13.96 0.63
N LEU A 89 -10.82 -12.91 0.38
CA LEU A 89 -9.49 -12.72 0.97
C LEU A 89 -9.58 -12.06 2.35
N GLN A 90 -8.61 -12.38 3.20
CA GLN A 90 -8.44 -11.73 4.49
C GLN A 90 -7.08 -11.02 4.54
N PRO A 91 -6.96 -9.87 5.21
CA PRO A 91 -5.67 -9.25 5.46
C PRO A 91 -4.75 -10.24 6.20
N TYR A 92 -3.43 -10.13 5.97
CA TYR A 92 -2.48 -10.86 6.79
C TYR A 92 -2.69 -10.51 8.26
N ALA A 93 -2.94 -11.54 9.07
CA ALA A 93 -3.12 -11.37 10.50
C ALA A 93 -1.78 -11.03 11.18
N TYR A 94 -1.82 -10.22 12.22
CA TYR A 94 -0.68 -10.04 13.10
C TYR A 94 -0.41 -11.36 13.82
N ASP A 95 0.71 -11.98 13.51
CA ASP A 95 1.17 -13.25 14.08
C ASP A 95 2.71 -13.27 14.08
N PRO A 96 3.33 -12.63 15.07
CA PRO A 96 4.79 -12.55 15.15
C PRO A 96 5.45 -13.93 15.36
N GLU A 97 4.77 -14.89 15.99
CA GLU A 97 5.32 -16.24 16.17
C GLU A 97 5.41 -16.96 14.83
N ALA A 98 4.36 -16.91 14.02
CA ALA A 98 4.36 -17.47 12.66
C ALA A 98 5.35 -16.74 11.75
N ALA A 99 5.50 -15.41 11.88
CA ALA A 99 6.49 -14.64 11.14
C ALA A 99 7.93 -15.08 11.48
N MET A 100 8.25 -15.24 12.76
CA MET A 100 9.57 -15.75 13.19
C MET A 100 9.85 -17.16 12.66
N GLN A 101 8.87 -18.07 12.74
CA GLN A 101 9.03 -19.42 12.22
C GLN A 101 9.25 -19.43 10.70
N MET A 102 8.53 -18.57 9.95
CA MET A 102 8.70 -18.44 8.51
C MET A 102 10.11 -17.94 8.15
N LEU A 103 10.64 -16.98 8.88
CA LEU A 103 12.02 -16.51 8.72
C LEU A 103 13.03 -17.62 9.00
N GLU A 104 12.85 -18.39 10.07
CA GLU A 104 13.73 -19.53 10.41
C GLU A 104 13.70 -20.61 9.33
N ASP A 105 12.51 -20.98 8.85
CA ASP A 105 12.35 -21.98 7.79
C ASP A 105 13.00 -21.52 6.46
N ALA A 106 13.05 -20.21 6.22
CA ALA A 106 13.73 -19.60 5.08
C ALA A 106 15.26 -19.41 5.30
N GLY A 107 15.76 -19.73 6.50
CA GLY A 107 17.19 -19.65 6.84
C GLY A 107 17.64 -18.31 7.43
N TRP A 108 16.70 -17.42 7.76
CA TRP A 108 16.98 -16.18 8.47
C TRP A 108 17.02 -16.43 9.98
N VAL A 109 18.20 -16.46 10.58
CA VAL A 109 18.40 -16.79 12.00
C VAL A 109 19.31 -15.76 12.67
N ASP A 110 19.10 -15.49 13.93
CA ASP A 110 20.02 -14.70 14.75
C ASP A 110 21.13 -15.64 15.26
N SER A 111 22.25 -15.69 14.54
CA SER A 111 23.32 -16.64 14.82
C SER A 111 24.35 -16.13 15.82
N ASP A 112 24.46 -14.82 15.99
CA ASP A 112 25.41 -14.19 16.95
C ASP A 112 24.73 -13.71 18.24
N GLY A 113 23.40 -13.72 18.31
CA GLY A 113 22.61 -13.42 19.48
C GLY A 113 22.47 -11.92 19.77
N ASP A 114 22.61 -11.07 18.75
CA ASP A 114 22.46 -9.62 18.89
C ASP A 114 21.03 -9.12 18.72
N GLY A 115 20.11 -10.02 18.33
CA GLY A 115 18.67 -9.77 18.17
C GLY A 115 18.27 -9.44 16.76
N VAL A 116 19.18 -9.38 15.78
CA VAL A 116 18.89 -9.17 14.37
C VAL A 116 19.18 -10.45 13.59
N ARG A 117 18.26 -10.88 12.75
CA ARG A 117 18.42 -12.09 11.95
C ARG A 117 19.28 -11.85 10.72
N GLU A 118 20.06 -12.87 10.33
CA GLU A 118 20.87 -12.83 9.14
C GLU A 118 20.79 -14.14 8.34
N LYS A 119 21.14 -14.07 7.05
CA LYS A 119 21.25 -15.20 6.13
C LYS A 119 22.36 -14.91 5.12
N ASP A 120 23.31 -15.83 4.98
CA ASP A 120 24.44 -15.73 4.02
C ASP A 120 25.25 -14.42 4.15
N GLY A 121 25.33 -13.85 5.37
CA GLY A 121 26.00 -12.60 5.67
C GLY A 121 25.16 -11.34 5.45
N GLN A 122 23.94 -11.47 4.94
CA GLN A 122 22.97 -10.39 4.84
C GLN A 122 22.13 -10.31 6.12
N ARG A 123 22.05 -9.13 6.72
CA ARG A 123 21.22 -8.88 7.92
C ARG A 123 19.84 -8.38 7.53
N LEU A 124 18.83 -8.62 8.36
CA LEU A 124 17.51 -8.03 8.23
C LEU A 124 17.51 -6.57 8.74
N GLU A 125 18.32 -5.76 8.10
CA GLU A 125 18.44 -4.31 8.35
C GLU A 125 17.95 -3.54 7.13
N PHE A 126 17.08 -2.55 7.35
CA PHE A 126 16.60 -1.70 6.27
C PHE A 126 16.11 -0.34 6.77
N THR A 127 16.05 0.61 5.84
CA THR A 127 15.53 1.94 6.11
C THR A 127 14.10 2.08 5.60
N VAL A 128 13.24 2.65 6.43
CA VAL A 128 11.90 3.09 6.03
C VAL A 128 11.90 4.58 5.83
N SER A 129 11.84 5.01 4.58
CA SER A 129 11.67 6.43 4.24
C SER A 129 10.19 6.80 4.26
N TYR A 130 9.83 7.90 4.91
CA TYR A 130 8.45 8.38 4.96
C TYR A 130 8.38 9.90 4.90
N SER A 131 7.28 10.41 4.35
CA SER A 131 7.09 11.85 4.21
C SER A 131 6.67 12.52 5.52
N ASP A 132 7.14 13.74 5.73
CA ASP A 132 6.77 14.61 6.85
C ASP A 132 5.36 15.23 6.72
N ILE A 133 4.68 15.04 5.59
CA ILE A 133 3.43 15.73 5.26
C ILE A 133 2.23 15.30 6.13
N LEU A 134 2.18 14.04 6.58
CA LEU A 134 1.05 13.49 7.32
C LEU A 134 1.51 12.67 8.53
N LEU A 135 0.97 13.00 9.71
CA LEU A 135 1.22 12.26 10.95
C LEU A 135 0.91 10.75 10.85
N MET A 136 -0.05 10.36 10.00
CA MET A 136 -0.40 8.95 9.83
C MET A 136 0.75 8.10 9.27
N PHE A 137 1.62 8.68 8.44
CA PHE A 137 2.79 7.96 7.94
C PHE A 137 3.79 7.71 9.06
N GLU A 138 4.06 8.73 9.88
CA GLU A 138 4.93 8.61 11.04
C GLU A 138 4.42 7.57 12.03
N THR A 139 3.13 7.59 12.36
CA THR A 139 2.52 6.60 13.24
C THR A 139 2.65 5.18 12.70
N HIS A 140 2.40 5.00 11.40
CA HIS A 140 2.50 3.70 10.75
C HIS A 140 3.91 3.11 10.88
N VAL A 141 4.94 3.91 10.55
CA VAL A 141 6.33 3.42 10.57
C VAL A 141 6.87 3.21 11.98
N LEU A 142 6.41 4.00 12.97
CA LEU A 142 6.80 3.82 14.37
C LEU A 142 6.26 2.52 14.96
N VAL A 143 5.00 2.17 14.70
CA VAL A 143 4.42 0.89 15.13
C VAL A 143 5.14 -0.28 14.44
N ALA A 144 5.39 -0.17 13.13
CA ALA A 144 6.11 -1.21 12.41
C ALA A 144 7.54 -1.39 12.92
N GLN A 145 8.31 -0.32 13.15
CA GLN A 145 9.66 -0.37 13.70
C GLN A 145 9.70 -1.08 15.04
N ASP A 146 8.82 -0.69 15.97
CA ASP A 146 8.80 -1.24 17.33
C ASP A 146 8.51 -2.75 17.31
N GLN A 147 7.51 -3.17 16.55
CA GLN A 147 7.06 -4.57 16.54
C GLN A 147 7.91 -5.48 15.64
N LEU A 148 8.45 -4.98 14.53
CA LEU A 148 9.36 -5.76 13.67
C LEU A 148 10.70 -6.08 14.37
N LYS A 149 11.13 -5.24 15.28
CA LYS A 149 12.29 -5.50 16.12
C LYS A 149 12.12 -6.79 16.93
N ASP A 150 10.92 -7.05 17.44
CA ASP A 150 10.64 -8.24 18.25
C ASP A 150 10.77 -9.55 17.47
N ILE A 151 10.74 -9.50 16.14
CA ILE A 151 10.89 -10.66 15.27
C ILE A 151 12.23 -10.73 14.54
N GLY A 152 13.16 -9.84 14.87
CA GLY A 152 14.54 -9.91 14.41
C GLY A 152 14.91 -8.98 13.26
N PHE A 153 14.16 -7.88 13.05
CA PHE A 153 14.56 -6.82 12.13
C PHE A 153 15.19 -5.63 12.85
N ASP A 154 16.17 -5.01 12.23
CA ASP A 154 16.65 -3.68 12.60
C ASP A 154 16.14 -2.65 11.57
N VAL A 155 15.20 -1.81 12.00
CA VAL A 155 14.51 -0.85 11.13
C VAL A 155 14.93 0.56 11.48
N THR A 156 15.59 1.25 10.55
CA THR A 156 15.90 2.67 10.65
C THR A 156 14.77 3.49 10.02
N LEU A 157 14.36 4.58 10.67
CA LEU A 157 13.35 5.49 10.15
C LEU A 157 13.98 6.75 9.59
N GLU A 158 13.64 7.08 8.36
CA GLU A 158 14.09 8.30 7.69
C GLU A 158 12.90 9.19 7.33
N LYS A 159 12.79 10.33 8.03
CA LYS A 159 11.77 11.34 7.73
C LYS A 159 12.27 12.27 6.64
N VAL A 160 11.59 12.26 5.49
CA VAL A 160 11.98 12.98 4.29
C VAL A 160 11.03 14.15 4.02
N GLU A 161 11.59 15.31 3.70
CA GLU A 161 10.81 16.47 3.27
C GLU A 161 10.05 16.14 1.97
N TRP A 162 8.83 16.67 1.82
CA TRP A 162 7.90 16.25 0.77
C TRP A 162 8.46 16.36 -0.65
N ALA A 163 9.18 17.42 -1.00
CA ALA A 163 9.68 17.58 -2.36
C ALA A 163 10.76 16.52 -2.69
N ASN A 164 11.67 16.26 -1.74
CA ASN A 164 12.70 15.23 -1.88
C ASN A 164 12.07 13.83 -1.83
N TYR A 165 11.02 13.65 -1.00
CA TYR A 165 10.28 12.39 -0.97
C TYR A 165 9.67 12.06 -2.33
N ILE A 166 9.09 13.04 -3.02
CA ILE A 166 8.54 12.85 -4.36
C ILE A 166 9.63 12.54 -5.38
N SER A 167 10.77 13.27 -5.36
CA SER A 167 11.82 13.07 -6.36
C SER A 167 12.58 11.76 -6.19
N ASP A 168 12.96 11.44 -4.95
CA ASP A 168 13.95 10.38 -4.68
C ASP A 168 13.26 9.07 -4.31
N ILE A 169 12.21 9.14 -3.49
CA ILE A 169 11.50 7.97 -2.98
C ILE A 169 10.38 7.55 -3.94
N TYR A 170 9.41 8.45 -4.17
CA TYR A 170 8.23 8.11 -4.97
C TYR A 170 8.57 7.88 -6.45
N LEU A 171 9.25 8.82 -7.08
CA LEU A 171 9.62 8.73 -8.49
C LEU A 171 10.96 8.02 -8.70
N GLY A 172 11.94 8.29 -7.84
CA GLY A 172 13.29 7.75 -7.99
C GLY A 172 13.45 6.30 -7.59
N GLN A 173 12.51 5.74 -6.79
CA GLN A 173 12.57 4.38 -6.25
C GLN A 173 13.85 4.08 -5.44
N MET A 174 14.48 5.12 -4.89
CA MET A 174 15.73 5.04 -4.11
C MET A 174 15.39 4.83 -2.62
N TYR A 175 14.85 3.68 -2.26
CA TYR A 175 14.46 3.34 -0.89
C TYR A 175 14.40 1.82 -0.69
N ASP A 176 14.64 1.33 0.52
CA ASP A 176 14.38 -0.07 0.89
C ASP A 176 12.88 -0.31 1.10
N ALA A 177 12.27 0.49 1.97
CA ALA A 177 10.84 0.46 2.25
C ALA A 177 10.27 1.86 2.42
N THR A 178 8.98 2.05 2.10
CA THR A 178 8.31 3.34 2.32
C THR A 178 6.84 3.17 2.71
N SER A 179 6.35 4.03 3.63
CA SER A 179 4.94 4.14 3.94
C SER A 179 4.29 5.21 3.08
N MET A 180 3.32 4.81 2.27
CA MET A 180 2.69 5.69 1.29
C MET A 180 1.19 5.44 1.15
N SER A 181 0.55 6.26 0.34
CA SER A 181 -0.84 6.10 -0.07
C SER A 181 -1.05 6.41 -1.54
N ASN A 182 -2.02 5.75 -2.13
CA ASN A 182 -2.49 6.07 -3.47
C ASN A 182 -4.01 6.30 -3.44
N SER A 183 -4.50 7.35 -4.07
CA SER A 183 -5.92 7.70 -4.16
C SER A 183 -6.54 7.39 -5.52
N GLY A 184 -5.92 6.51 -6.30
CA GLY A 184 -6.43 6.13 -7.63
C GLY A 184 -6.36 7.27 -8.66
N GLY A 185 -5.35 8.14 -8.54
CA GLY A 185 -5.13 9.27 -9.43
C GLY A 185 -5.95 10.51 -9.07
N THR A 186 -5.71 11.60 -9.80
CA THR A 186 -6.27 12.93 -9.53
C THR A 186 -7.78 13.05 -9.80
N GLY A 187 -8.38 12.08 -10.47
CA GLY A 187 -9.80 12.10 -10.86
C GLY A 187 -10.74 11.50 -9.82
N GLY A 188 -10.25 10.72 -8.87
CA GLY A 188 -11.07 10.11 -7.82
C GLY A 188 -12.24 9.23 -8.34
N ALA A 189 -12.22 8.83 -9.61
CA ALA A 189 -13.24 7.95 -10.14
C ALA A 189 -13.17 6.59 -9.42
N PRO A 190 -14.30 6.04 -8.98
CA PRO A 190 -14.33 4.77 -8.26
C PRO A 190 -14.19 3.58 -9.23
N ASP A 191 -13.11 3.57 -10.00
CA ASP A 191 -12.76 2.48 -10.91
C ASP A 191 -11.50 1.79 -10.43
N PRO A 192 -11.50 0.45 -10.26
CA PRO A 192 -10.34 -0.31 -9.78
C PRO A 192 -9.11 -0.12 -10.68
N ASN A 193 -9.30 0.13 -11.98
CA ASN A 193 -8.19 0.33 -12.91
C ASN A 193 -7.26 1.48 -12.49
N ASN A 194 -7.77 2.48 -11.76
CA ASN A 194 -6.96 3.60 -11.28
C ASN A 194 -5.88 3.18 -10.26
N PHE A 195 -6.08 2.06 -9.58
CA PHE A 195 -5.13 1.51 -8.61
C PHE A 195 -4.18 0.47 -9.24
N MET A 196 -4.51 -0.03 -10.43
CA MET A 196 -3.69 -1.03 -11.10
C MET A 196 -2.31 -0.53 -11.49
N THR A 197 -2.12 0.78 -11.63
CA THR A 197 -0.81 1.38 -11.89
C THR A 197 0.24 1.07 -10.82
N LEU A 198 -0.18 0.69 -9.62
CA LEU A 198 0.73 0.26 -8.55
C LEU A 198 1.35 -1.13 -8.80
N ILE A 199 0.68 -1.98 -9.57
CA ILE A 199 1.07 -3.39 -9.81
C ILE A 199 1.19 -3.77 -11.28
N ASP A 200 1.00 -2.84 -12.19
CA ASP A 200 1.28 -2.99 -13.62
C ASP A 200 2.79 -2.87 -13.83
N SER A 201 3.44 -3.93 -14.31
CA SER A 201 4.90 -3.98 -14.50
C SER A 201 5.40 -2.88 -15.45
N ARG A 202 4.56 -2.45 -16.39
CA ARG A 202 4.86 -1.34 -17.34
C ARG A 202 4.89 0.03 -16.68
N GLN A 203 4.46 0.13 -15.42
CA GLN A 203 4.55 1.33 -14.59
C GLN A 203 5.77 1.34 -13.67
N ASP A 204 6.61 0.31 -13.74
CA ASP A 204 7.90 0.26 -13.08
C ASP A 204 8.94 1.03 -13.91
N ILE A 205 8.88 2.36 -13.80
CA ILE A 205 9.71 3.30 -14.57
C ILE A 205 10.24 4.36 -13.60
N PRO A 206 11.47 4.23 -13.12
CA PRO A 206 12.11 5.27 -12.30
C PRO A 206 12.00 6.65 -12.95
N GLY A 207 11.54 7.64 -12.20
CA GLY A 207 11.32 9.01 -12.65
C GLY A 207 9.90 9.34 -13.12
N SER A 208 9.03 8.38 -13.41
CA SER A 208 7.71 8.68 -13.95
C SER A 208 6.60 7.67 -13.66
N GLY A 209 6.92 6.41 -13.35
CA GLY A 209 5.94 5.35 -13.13
C GLY A 209 5.29 5.37 -11.73
N ASN A 210 4.27 4.54 -11.53
CA ASN A 210 3.56 4.43 -10.27
C ASN A 210 3.73 3.06 -9.58
N ASN A 211 4.42 2.11 -10.22
CA ASN A 211 4.75 0.85 -9.57
C ASN A 211 5.99 1.05 -8.69
N LEU A 212 5.74 1.45 -7.46
CA LEU A 212 6.80 1.87 -6.54
C LEU A 212 7.65 0.73 -5.99
N ALA A 213 7.09 -0.48 -5.98
CA ALA A 213 7.76 -1.64 -5.40
C ALA A 213 8.63 -2.41 -6.41
N SER A 214 8.68 -1.98 -7.68
CA SER A 214 9.30 -2.73 -8.79
C SER A 214 8.78 -4.17 -8.88
N TYR A 215 7.48 -4.35 -8.62
CA TYR A 215 6.82 -5.63 -8.72
C TYR A 215 6.54 -5.98 -10.16
N VAL A 216 7.02 -7.13 -10.62
CA VAL A 216 6.87 -7.59 -12.00
C VAL A 216 6.10 -8.91 -12.03
N ASN A 217 4.93 -8.91 -12.66
CA ASN A 217 4.14 -10.13 -12.88
C ASN A 217 3.37 -10.06 -14.21
N PRO A 218 3.84 -10.75 -15.27
CA PRO A 218 3.18 -10.72 -16.58
C PRO A 218 1.75 -11.26 -16.60
N GLU A 219 1.37 -12.13 -15.65
CA GLU A 219 0.00 -12.61 -15.54
C GLU A 219 -0.94 -11.49 -15.09
N ILE A 220 -0.51 -10.69 -14.10
CA ILE A 220 -1.24 -9.50 -13.68
C ILE A 220 -1.35 -8.49 -14.82
N ASP A 221 -0.29 -8.24 -15.58
CA ASP A 221 -0.32 -7.32 -16.72
C ASP A 221 -1.36 -7.74 -17.76
N ALA A 222 -1.41 -9.04 -18.08
CA ALA A 222 -2.42 -9.59 -19.00
C ALA A 222 -3.84 -9.47 -18.45
N LEU A 223 -4.04 -9.68 -17.15
CA LEU A 223 -5.33 -9.51 -16.49
C LEU A 223 -5.78 -8.03 -16.47
N ILE A 224 -4.85 -7.10 -16.25
CA ILE A 224 -5.13 -5.66 -16.30
C ILE A 224 -5.64 -5.28 -17.71
N ASP A 225 -4.98 -5.76 -18.76
CA ASP A 225 -5.41 -5.50 -20.13
C ASP A 225 -6.77 -6.16 -20.44
N ALA A 226 -6.98 -7.38 -19.96
CA ALA A 226 -8.28 -8.05 -20.08
C ALA A 226 -9.40 -7.25 -19.40
N ALA A 227 -9.16 -6.73 -18.18
CA ALA A 227 -10.17 -5.91 -17.48
C ALA A 227 -10.50 -4.59 -18.19
N ARG A 228 -9.52 -4.00 -18.90
CA ARG A 228 -9.69 -2.77 -19.69
C ARG A 228 -10.48 -2.99 -20.97
N THR A 229 -10.47 -4.21 -21.52
CA THR A 229 -11.03 -4.54 -22.85
C THR A 229 -12.31 -5.35 -22.79
N VAL A 230 -12.91 -5.57 -21.61
CA VAL A 230 -14.21 -6.26 -21.47
C VAL A 230 -15.29 -5.54 -22.29
N PRO A 231 -15.98 -6.24 -23.22
CA PRO A 231 -17.00 -5.64 -24.05
C PRO A 231 -18.14 -5.00 -23.23
N GLY A 232 -18.53 -3.78 -23.60
CA GLY A 232 -19.60 -3.05 -22.92
C GLY A 232 -19.25 -2.60 -21.50
N CYS A 233 -17.99 -2.70 -21.07
CA CYS A 233 -17.54 -2.39 -19.71
C CYS A 233 -18.37 -3.13 -18.63
N ASP A 234 -18.77 -4.38 -18.90
CA ASP A 234 -19.56 -5.19 -17.99
C ASP A 234 -18.88 -5.32 -16.64
N THR A 235 -19.51 -4.76 -15.60
CA THR A 235 -18.91 -4.68 -14.25
C THR A 235 -18.79 -6.05 -13.58
N ALA A 236 -19.65 -7.01 -13.90
CA ALA A 236 -19.56 -8.35 -13.34
C ALA A 236 -18.34 -9.08 -13.92
N ALA A 237 -18.18 -9.06 -15.24
CA ALA A 237 -17.02 -9.68 -15.91
C ALA A 237 -15.71 -8.99 -15.51
N ARG A 238 -15.68 -7.64 -15.44
CA ARG A 238 -14.51 -6.92 -14.95
C ARG A 238 -14.19 -7.25 -13.47
N GLY A 239 -15.24 -7.38 -12.66
CA GLY A 239 -15.12 -7.69 -11.25
C GLY A 239 -14.43 -9.02 -10.97
N GLU A 240 -14.75 -10.07 -11.76
CA GLU A 240 -14.06 -11.37 -11.66
C GLU A 240 -12.55 -11.21 -11.91
N ILE A 241 -12.19 -10.46 -12.95
CA ILE A 241 -10.77 -10.24 -13.30
C ILE A 241 -10.05 -9.47 -12.19
N TYR A 242 -10.65 -8.40 -11.65
CA TYR A 242 -10.03 -7.65 -10.56
C TYR A 242 -9.92 -8.44 -9.26
N ARG A 243 -10.83 -9.37 -8.98
CA ARG A 243 -10.70 -10.28 -7.84
C ARG A 243 -9.53 -11.25 -8.01
N GLU A 244 -9.30 -11.73 -9.22
CA GLU A 244 -8.15 -12.59 -9.51
C GLU A 244 -6.83 -11.80 -9.40
N ILE A 245 -6.75 -10.59 -9.93
CA ILE A 245 -5.59 -9.71 -9.75
C ILE A 245 -5.28 -9.53 -8.25
N GLN A 246 -6.30 -9.25 -7.43
CA GLN A 246 -6.11 -9.10 -5.98
C GLN A 246 -5.62 -10.37 -5.32
N ARG A 247 -6.09 -11.54 -5.75
CA ARG A 247 -5.63 -12.84 -5.22
C ARG A 247 -4.13 -13.02 -5.49
N ILE A 248 -3.69 -12.84 -6.72
CA ILE A 248 -2.29 -13.01 -7.11
C ILE A 248 -1.40 -11.98 -6.39
N ALA A 249 -1.75 -10.69 -6.44
CA ALA A 249 -0.98 -9.63 -5.80
C ALA A 249 -0.91 -9.76 -4.27
N HIS A 250 -1.94 -10.36 -3.65
CA HIS A 250 -1.97 -10.67 -2.23
C HIS A 250 -1.05 -11.86 -1.88
N GLU A 251 -1.09 -12.93 -2.66
CA GLU A 251 -0.23 -14.11 -2.47
C GLU A 251 1.25 -13.78 -2.64
N ASP A 252 1.58 -12.97 -3.65
CA ASP A 252 2.94 -12.51 -3.92
C ASP A 252 3.42 -11.46 -2.92
N LEU A 253 2.47 -10.82 -2.25
CA LEU A 253 2.71 -9.64 -1.41
C LEU A 253 3.43 -8.54 -2.20
N ALA A 254 2.83 -8.15 -3.35
CA ALA A 254 3.34 -7.07 -4.18
C ALA A 254 3.59 -5.79 -3.38
N TYR A 255 2.70 -5.52 -2.42
CA TYR A 255 2.81 -4.50 -1.37
C TYR A 255 2.29 -5.08 -0.07
N ASP A 256 2.76 -4.62 1.07
CA ASP A 256 2.03 -4.82 2.31
C ASP A 256 0.86 -3.83 2.39
N TRP A 257 -0.29 -4.29 1.91
CA TRP A 257 -1.55 -3.52 1.93
C TRP A 257 -1.99 -3.32 3.37
N SER A 258 -1.93 -2.09 3.85
CA SER A 258 -2.08 -1.84 5.26
C SER A 258 -3.52 -1.53 5.64
N PHE A 259 -4.08 -0.40 5.18
CA PHE A 259 -5.44 -0.01 5.54
C PHE A 259 -6.03 1.09 4.64
N VAL A 260 -7.35 1.24 4.71
CA VAL A 260 -8.08 2.44 4.27
C VAL A 260 -8.39 3.26 5.51
N PRO A 261 -7.91 4.50 5.64
CA PRO A 261 -8.30 5.35 6.75
C PRO A 261 -9.73 5.84 6.55
N ASN A 262 -10.44 6.05 7.66
CA ASN A 262 -11.68 6.80 7.64
C ASN A 262 -11.41 8.30 7.65
N ILE A 263 -12.26 9.06 6.98
CA ILE A 263 -12.30 10.52 7.08
C ILE A 263 -13.52 10.97 7.86
N TRP A 264 -13.29 12.01 8.67
CA TRP A 264 -14.29 12.65 9.49
C TRP A 264 -14.64 13.97 8.82
N GLN A 265 -15.86 14.10 8.37
CA GLN A 265 -16.34 15.36 7.81
C GLN A 265 -17.33 15.98 8.76
N THR A 266 -17.12 17.25 9.07
CA THR A 266 -17.88 17.96 10.09
C THR A 266 -18.49 19.25 9.54
N ALA A 267 -19.69 19.56 9.98
CA ALA A 267 -20.32 20.85 9.72
C ALA A 267 -20.92 21.43 11.01
N ASN A 268 -21.06 22.75 11.04
CA ASN A 268 -21.81 23.41 12.11
C ASN A 268 -23.24 22.85 12.16
N ALA A 269 -23.79 22.68 13.35
CA ALA A 269 -25.15 22.14 13.54
C ALA A 269 -26.24 22.94 12.83
N ARG A 270 -25.97 24.22 12.51
CA ARG A 270 -26.90 25.09 11.77
C ARG A 270 -26.89 24.86 10.26
N VAL A 271 -25.99 24.03 9.73
CA VAL A 271 -25.97 23.69 8.32
C VAL A 271 -26.96 22.56 8.08
N GLY A 272 -28.08 22.86 7.42
CA GLY A 272 -29.00 21.86 6.92
C GLY A 272 -28.55 21.30 5.58
N GLY A 273 -28.98 20.08 5.25
CA GLY A 273 -28.64 19.44 3.98
C GLY A 273 -27.18 19.00 3.83
N PHE A 274 -26.43 18.89 4.94
CA PHE A 274 -25.06 18.37 4.91
C PHE A 274 -25.05 16.87 4.65
N GLN A 275 -24.65 16.50 3.42
CA GLN A 275 -24.53 15.12 2.97
C GLN A 275 -23.19 14.98 2.21
N PRO A 276 -22.08 14.84 2.96
CA PRO A 276 -20.77 14.72 2.35
C PRO A 276 -20.65 13.38 1.63
N ALA A 277 -19.89 13.38 0.51
CA ALA A 277 -19.63 12.18 -0.27
C ALA A 277 -18.26 11.57 0.08
N ALA A 278 -18.21 10.24 0.15
CA ALA A 278 -17.03 9.48 0.52
C ALA A 278 -15.92 9.50 -0.55
N PHE A 279 -16.25 9.81 -1.79
CA PHE A 279 -15.42 9.38 -2.90
C PHE A 279 -14.31 10.33 -3.29
N TRP A 280 -14.11 11.48 -2.62
CA TRP A 280 -12.93 12.29 -2.91
C TRP A 280 -12.32 12.98 -1.70
N VAL A 281 -10.99 12.86 -1.61
CA VAL A 281 -10.19 13.36 -0.47
C VAL A 281 -10.33 14.87 -0.28
N PHE A 282 -10.44 15.63 -1.38
CA PHE A 282 -10.40 17.10 -1.31
C PHE A 282 -11.76 17.79 -1.42
N TYR A 283 -12.75 17.17 -2.05
CA TYR A 283 -14.02 17.83 -2.37
C TYR A 283 -15.27 17.09 -1.88
N GLY A 284 -15.11 15.93 -1.26
CA GLY A 284 -16.23 15.12 -0.81
C GLY A 284 -17.19 15.86 0.11
N TYR A 285 -16.68 16.74 0.98
CA TYR A 285 -17.50 17.52 1.91
C TYR A 285 -18.36 18.60 1.22
N THR A 286 -17.99 19.03 0.02
CA THR A 286 -18.75 20.02 -0.76
C THR A 286 -19.58 19.43 -1.89
N ALA A 287 -19.63 18.10 -2.03
CA ALA A 287 -20.33 17.43 -3.11
C ALA A 287 -21.79 17.90 -3.23
N ASP A 288 -22.47 18.08 -2.10
CA ASP A 288 -23.86 18.50 -2.00
C ASP A 288 -24.04 19.96 -1.54
N ILE A 289 -23.04 20.81 -1.68
CA ILE A 289 -23.08 22.20 -1.20
C ILE A 289 -24.30 22.99 -1.71
N HIS A 290 -24.82 22.63 -2.87
CA HIS A 290 -26.01 23.24 -3.46
C HIS A 290 -27.31 22.94 -2.68
N ASN A 291 -27.29 21.93 -1.79
CA ASN A 291 -28.41 21.56 -0.92
C ASN A 291 -28.28 22.18 0.48
N TRP A 292 -27.14 22.85 0.78
CA TRP A 292 -26.92 23.38 2.10
C TRP A 292 -27.81 24.60 2.39
N THR A 293 -28.32 24.62 3.59
CA THR A 293 -29.09 25.75 4.15
C THR A 293 -28.47 26.18 5.47
N ILE A 294 -28.64 27.43 5.84
CA ILE A 294 -28.23 27.94 7.16
C ILE A 294 -29.48 28.15 7.99
N GLU A 295 -29.62 27.41 9.04
CA GLU A 295 -30.68 27.61 10.04
C GLU A 295 -30.27 28.70 11.03
N GLY A 296 -31.17 29.63 11.32
CA GLY A 296 -30.91 30.80 12.15
C GLY A 296 -30.79 30.54 13.65
#